data_f09ee25717a902844950a32f9744db29
#
_entry.id   f09ee25717a902844950a32f9744db29
#
_cell.length_a   1.000
_cell.length_b   1.000
_cell.length_c   1.000
_cell.angle_alpha   90.00
_cell.angle_beta   90.00
_cell.angle_gamma   90.00
#
_symmetry.space_group_name_H-M   'P 1'
#
loop_
_entity.id
_entity.type
_entity.pdbx_description
1 polymer ?
#
loop_
_entity_poly.entity_id
_entity_poly.type
_entity_poly.pdbx_seq_one_letter_code
_entity_poly.pdbx_strand_id
1 'polypeptide(L)'
;SQGYADEVASLAVMKGSSLESMDTPEGINLSLGGSDVNKALKTLTGALAGKTVCTQTGTIHQNFLESGDVGSVNVRTYKTQDEVNLDLTSGRCDVALAAAVAFTDYADKSGEAVVLVGPTFSGGAFGNGVGVGIRQASDSAIGKRDAKILKDFNKAINKARKQGIISKLAIKHFGFDASM
;
A
#
# COMPACT_ATOMS: atom_id res chain seq x y z
N SER A 1 10.28 -14.79 1.61
CA SER A 1 9.88 -15.41 2.89
C SER A 1 8.36 -15.51 2.96
N GLN A 2 7.84 -16.11 4.03
CA GLN A 2 6.45 -15.90 4.43
C GLN A 2 6.24 -14.43 4.80
N GLY A 3 5.00 -13.92 4.71
CA GLY A 3 4.64 -12.59 5.17
C GLY A 3 4.82 -12.45 6.69
N TYR A 4 5.09 -11.25 7.17
CA TYR A 4 5.18 -10.96 8.60
C TYR A 4 4.30 -9.80 9.03
N ALA A 5 3.89 -8.95 8.10
CA ALA A 5 2.98 -7.84 8.36
C ALA A 5 2.02 -7.64 7.18
N ASP A 6 0.80 -7.24 7.48
CA ASP A 6 -0.14 -6.74 6.50
C ASP A 6 0.24 -5.31 6.11
N GLU A 7 0.14 -5.03 4.83
CA GLU A 7 0.25 -3.69 4.30
C GLU A 7 -0.92 -3.46 3.36
N VAL A 8 -1.66 -2.40 3.61
CA VAL A 8 -2.74 -1.97 2.74
C VAL A 8 -2.38 -0.68 2.04
N ALA A 9 -2.69 -0.60 0.75
CA ALA A 9 -2.60 0.64 0.00
C ALA A 9 -3.86 1.48 0.24
N SER A 10 -3.73 2.80 0.18
CA SER A 10 -4.85 3.73 0.29
C SER A 10 -4.63 4.94 -0.60
N LEU A 11 -5.73 5.58 -0.94
CA LEU A 11 -5.73 6.91 -1.54
C LEU A 11 -5.70 7.97 -0.43
N ALA A 12 -5.04 9.09 -0.71
CA ALA A 12 -5.07 10.26 0.13
C ALA A 12 -5.34 11.52 -0.70
N VAL A 13 -6.06 12.46 -0.12
CA VAL A 13 -6.36 13.76 -0.70
C VAL A 13 -6.09 14.88 0.30
N MET A 14 -6.00 16.10 -0.15
CA MET A 14 -6.02 17.25 0.76
C MET A 14 -7.36 17.32 1.49
N LYS A 15 -7.33 17.67 2.76
CA LYS A 15 -8.52 17.96 3.56
C LYS A 15 -9.36 19.05 2.87
N GLY A 16 -10.66 18.83 2.79
CA GLY A 16 -11.59 19.70 2.06
C GLY A 16 -11.69 19.43 0.54
N SER A 17 -11.00 18.39 0.04
CA SER A 17 -11.15 17.94 -1.34
C SER A 17 -12.57 17.43 -1.61
N SER A 18 -13.07 17.63 -2.85
CA SER A 18 -14.34 17.05 -3.30
C SER A 18 -14.37 15.52 -3.29
N LEU A 19 -13.21 14.87 -3.18
CA LEU A 19 -13.08 13.41 -3.10
C LEU A 19 -13.11 12.88 -1.66
N GLU A 20 -13.15 13.75 -0.65
CA GLU A 20 -13.13 13.36 0.76
C GLU A 20 -14.35 12.50 1.15
N SER A 21 -15.49 12.71 0.47
CA SER A 21 -16.74 11.97 0.70
C SER A 21 -16.95 10.79 -0.28
N MET A 22 -15.89 10.18 -0.78
CA MET A 22 -16.00 9.05 -1.72
C MET A 22 -16.68 7.85 -1.04
N ASP A 23 -17.86 7.45 -1.55
CA ASP A 23 -18.63 6.30 -1.06
C ASP A 23 -18.04 4.99 -1.60
N THR A 24 -17.18 4.36 -0.81
CA THR A 24 -16.57 3.07 -1.12
C THR A 24 -16.55 2.18 0.13
N PRO A 25 -16.47 0.84 -0.03
CA PRO A 25 -16.22 -0.07 1.08
C PRO A 25 -14.91 0.28 1.80
N GLU A 26 -14.82 -0.02 3.10
CA GLU A 26 -13.61 0.26 3.89
C GLU A 26 -12.36 -0.49 3.40
N GLY A 27 -12.51 -1.74 2.97
CA GLY A 27 -11.39 -2.56 2.50
C GLY A 27 -11.77 -3.47 1.35
N ILE A 28 -10.86 -3.61 0.39
CA ILE A 28 -11.01 -4.44 -0.79
C ILE A 28 -9.80 -5.35 -0.94
N ASN A 29 -10.06 -6.65 -1.07
CA ASN A 29 -9.03 -7.59 -1.48
C ASN A 29 -9.24 -7.93 -2.97
N LEU A 30 -8.34 -7.41 -3.81
CA LEU A 30 -8.43 -7.59 -5.27
C LEU A 30 -8.31 -9.06 -5.71
N SER A 31 -7.69 -9.93 -4.89
CA SER A 31 -7.59 -11.37 -5.21
C SER A 31 -8.93 -12.10 -5.12
N LEU A 32 -9.91 -11.56 -4.39
CA LEU A 32 -11.21 -12.20 -4.21
C LEU A 32 -12.14 -11.96 -5.39
N GLY A 33 -11.94 -10.85 -6.13
CA GLY A 33 -12.85 -10.46 -7.21
C GLY A 33 -14.30 -10.24 -6.74
N GLY A 34 -15.25 -10.39 -7.65
CA GLY A 34 -16.68 -10.33 -7.32
C GLY A 34 -17.30 -8.95 -7.41
N SER A 35 -18.57 -8.85 -6.98
CA SER A 35 -19.40 -7.64 -7.15
C SER A 35 -18.84 -6.42 -6.44
N ASP A 36 -18.34 -6.60 -5.21
CA ASP A 36 -17.88 -5.50 -4.35
C ASP A 36 -16.58 -4.89 -4.87
N VAL A 37 -15.64 -5.76 -5.32
CA VAL A 37 -14.41 -5.31 -5.98
C VAL A 37 -14.74 -4.52 -7.24
N ASN A 38 -15.63 -5.08 -8.10
CA ASN A 38 -16.02 -4.42 -9.35
C ASN A 38 -16.74 -3.10 -9.11
N LYS A 39 -17.62 -3.03 -8.09
CA LYS A 39 -18.31 -1.79 -7.71
C LYS A 39 -17.31 -0.73 -7.26
N ALA A 40 -16.36 -1.10 -6.42
CA ALA A 40 -15.36 -0.17 -5.92
C ALA A 40 -14.42 0.33 -7.02
N LEU A 41 -13.91 -0.56 -7.89
CA LEU A 41 -13.09 -0.16 -9.04
C LEU A 41 -13.86 0.78 -9.98
N LYS A 42 -15.15 0.53 -10.21
CA LYS A 42 -16.00 1.43 -11.01
C LYS A 42 -16.18 2.79 -10.35
N THR A 43 -16.40 2.84 -9.04
CA THR A 43 -16.48 4.10 -8.28
C THR A 43 -15.18 4.89 -8.40
N LEU A 44 -14.04 4.21 -8.23
CA LEU A 44 -12.72 4.82 -8.38
C LEU A 44 -12.48 5.34 -9.79
N THR A 45 -12.82 4.56 -10.82
CA THR A 45 -12.71 4.99 -12.22
C THR A 45 -13.46 6.30 -12.45
N GLY A 46 -14.66 6.43 -11.90
CA GLY A 46 -15.45 7.68 -12.01
C GLY A 46 -14.82 8.83 -11.22
N ALA A 47 -14.39 8.59 -9.99
CA ALA A 47 -13.83 9.61 -9.10
C ALA A 47 -12.46 10.12 -9.57
N LEU A 48 -11.64 9.24 -10.15
CA LEU A 48 -10.28 9.56 -10.60
C LEU A 48 -10.22 10.04 -12.06
N ALA A 49 -11.34 10.03 -12.79
CA ALA A 49 -11.38 10.46 -14.18
C ALA A 49 -10.86 11.90 -14.34
N GLY A 50 -9.81 12.09 -15.15
CA GLY A 50 -9.17 13.38 -15.40
C GLY A 50 -8.34 13.94 -14.24
N LYS A 51 -8.22 13.21 -13.14
CA LYS A 51 -7.41 13.61 -11.98
C LYS A 51 -5.95 13.26 -12.17
N THR A 52 -5.08 14.06 -11.54
CA THR A 52 -3.66 13.76 -11.39
C THR A 52 -3.46 12.93 -10.14
N VAL A 53 -3.07 11.67 -10.31
CA VAL A 53 -2.79 10.73 -9.21
C VAL A 53 -1.29 10.57 -9.06
N CYS A 54 -0.78 10.92 -7.89
CA CYS A 54 0.65 10.88 -7.57
C CYS A 54 1.02 9.61 -6.81
N THR A 55 2.18 9.06 -7.12
CA THR A 55 2.72 7.88 -6.45
C THR A 55 4.24 7.81 -6.57
N GLN A 56 4.87 6.94 -5.79
CA GLN A 56 6.32 6.73 -5.90
C GLN A 56 6.66 5.82 -7.09
N THR A 57 7.70 6.19 -7.83
CA THR A 57 8.20 5.45 -9.00
C THR A 57 8.66 4.04 -8.63
N GLY A 58 8.35 3.06 -9.50
CA GLY A 58 8.82 1.68 -9.37
C GLY A 58 8.11 0.89 -8.27
N THR A 59 6.93 1.34 -7.84
CA THR A 59 6.13 0.67 -6.81
C THR A 59 4.98 -0.13 -7.42
N ILE A 60 4.41 -1.02 -6.60
CA ILE A 60 3.16 -1.73 -6.93
C ILE A 60 1.99 -0.74 -7.12
N HIS A 61 2.03 0.41 -6.45
CA HIS A 61 1.03 1.47 -6.57
C HIS A 61 1.04 2.09 -7.97
N GLN A 62 2.23 2.39 -8.52
CA GLN A 62 2.37 2.84 -9.91
C GLN A 62 1.81 1.80 -10.87
N ASN A 63 2.22 0.53 -10.72
CA ASN A 63 1.76 -0.54 -11.59
C ASN A 63 0.23 -0.69 -11.58
N PHE A 64 -0.40 -0.56 -10.42
CA PHE A 64 -1.86 -0.60 -10.29
C PHE A 64 -2.55 0.56 -11.03
N LEU A 65 -2.04 1.78 -10.90
CA LEU A 65 -2.60 2.95 -11.61
C LEU A 65 -2.46 2.83 -13.12
N GLU A 66 -1.38 2.19 -13.58
CA GLU A 66 -1.08 2.00 -15.02
C GLU A 66 -1.72 0.72 -15.60
N SER A 67 -2.27 -0.18 -14.76
CA SER A 67 -2.92 -1.43 -15.22
C SER A 67 -4.20 -1.18 -16.02
N GLY A 68 -4.86 -0.05 -15.81
CA GLY A 68 -6.17 0.26 -16.36
C GLY A 68 -7.35 -0.17 -15.48
N ASP A 69 -7.11 -0.83 -14.34
CA ASP A 69 -8.15 -1.29 -13.42
C ASP A 69 -9.01 -0.15 -12.86
N VAL A 70 -8.43 1.05 -12.75
CA VAL A 70 -9.10 2.28 -12.32
C VAL A 70 -9.35 3.26 -13.48
N GLY A 71 -9.36 2.76 -14.71
CA GLY A 71 -9.54 3.56 -15.91
C GLY A 71 -8.30 4.38 -16.28
N SER A 72 -8.49 5.39 -17.13
CA SER A 72 -7.39 6.28 -17.54
C SER A 72 -7.24 7.41 -16.54
N VAL A 73 -6.13 7.45 -15.83
CA VAL A 73 -5.75 8.52 -14.88
C VAL A 73 -4.45 9.18 -15.31
N ASN A 74 -4.24 10.44 -14.93
CA ASN A 74 -2.97 11.13 -15.16
C ASN A 74 -1.99 10.74 -14.05
N VAL A 75 -1.19 9.69 -14.27
CA VAL A 75 -0.20 9.24 -13.28
C VAL A 75 1.01 10.16 -13.28
N ARG A 76 1.38 10.67 -12.11
CA ARG A 76 2.61 11.42 -11.88
C ARG A 76 3.46 10.70 -10.83
N THR A 77 4.71 10.41 -11.17
CA THR A 77 5.60 9.62 -10.31
C THR A 77 6.74 10.45 -9.76
N TYR A 78 7.19 10.10 -8.56
CA TYR A 78 8.26 10.77 -7.83
C TYR A 78 9.27 9.74 -7.29
N LYS A 79 10.49 10.19 -7.01
CA LYS A 79 11.54 9.30 -6.49
C LYS A 79 11.30 8.90 -5.04
N THR A 80 10.67 9.76 -4.26
CA THR A 80 10.43 9.55 -2.82
C THR A 80 8.97 9.78 -2.45
N GLN A 81 8.53 9.17 -1.36
CA GLN A 81 7.20 9.41 -0.81
C GLN A 81 7.06 10.86 -0.28
N ASP A 82 8.13 11.45 0.23
CA ASP A 82 8.11 12.84 0.70
C ASP A 82 7.78 13.82 -0.44
N GLU A 83 8.31 13.58 -1.65
CA GLU A 83 7.97 14.39 -2.83
C GLU A 83 6.49 14.22 -3.23
N VAL A 84 5.93 13.00 -3.14
CA VAL A 84 4.49 12.74 -3.35
C VAL A 84 3.66 13.54 -2.35
N ASN A 85 4.00 13.47 -1.07
CA ASN A 85 3.29 14.15 0.00
C ASN A 85 3.35 15.69 -0.17
N LEU A 86 4.51 16.22 -0.53
CA LEU A 86 4.69 17.64 -0.79
C LEU A 86 3.86 18.13 -1.96
N ASP A 87 3.81 17.36 -3.06
CA ASP A 87 3.03 17.72 -4.23
C ASP A 87 1.52 17.58 -4.01
N LEU A 88 1.10 16.60 -3.19
CA LEU A 88 -0.30 16.50 -2.76
C LEU A 88 -0.71 17.74 -1.96
N THR A 89 0.06 18.13 -0.93
CA THR A 89 -0.28 19.26 -0.07
C THR A 89 -0.12 20.62 -0.74
N SER A 90 0.65 20.72 -1.83
CA SER A 90 0.74 21.93 -2.64
C SER A 90 -0.31 22.03 -3.75
N GLY A 91 -1.22 21.04 -3.85
CA GLY A 91 -2.27 21.01 -4.85
C GLY A 91 -1.81 20.68 -6.27
N ARG A 92 -0.57 20.20 -6.44
CA ARG A 92 -0.06 19.74 -7.74
C ARG A 92 -0.50 18.32 -8.09
N CYS A 93 -0.99 17.58 -7.09
CA CYS A 93 -1.70 16.32 -7.24
C CYS A 93 -3.11 16.49 -6.70
N ASP A 94 -4.09 15.89 -7.37
CA ASP A 94 -5.45 15.79 -6.85
C ASP A 94 -5.56 14.70 -5.79
N VAL A 95 -4.85 13.60 -6.01
CA VAL A 95 -4.88 12.37 -5.19
C VAL A 95 -3.48 11.80 -5.12
N ALA A 96 -3.16 11.10 -4.05
CA ALA A 96 -1.96 10.26 -3.97
C ALA A 96 -2.34 8.82 -3.64
N LEU A 97 -1.57 7.84 -4.13
CA LEU A 97 -1.71 6.41 -3.81
C LEU A 97 -0.39 5.88 -3.27
N ALA A 98 -0.43 5.32 -2.07
CA ALA A 98 0.72 4.69 -1.39
C ALA A 98 0.24 3.71 -0.31
N ALA A 99 1.18 3.13 0.44
CA ALA A 99 0.87 2.44 1.68
C ALA A 99 0.13 3.37 2.66
N ALA A 100 -0.95 2.90 3.27
CA ALA A 100 -1.78 3.73 4.18
C ALA A 100 -0.96 4.36 5.30
N VAL A 101 0.01 3.62 5.86
CA VAL A 101 0.88 4.12 6.93
C VAL A 101 1.70 5.35 6.54
N ALA A 102 2.07 5.49 5.25
CA ALA A 102 2.84 6.64 4.79
C ALA A 102 2.03 7.94 4.86
N PHE A 103 0.72 7.85 4.71
CA PHE A 103 -0.17 9.01 4.81
C PHE A 103 -0.57 9.30 6.26
N THR A 104 -0.81 8.29 7.10
CA THR A 104 -1.10 8.52 8.52
C THR A 104 0.06 9.21 9.21
N ASP A 105 1.30 8.73 9.01
CA ASP A 105 2.50 9.38 9.54
C ASP A 105 2.66 10.83 9.05
N TYR A 106 2.30 11.09 7.80
CA TYR A 106 2.39 12.44 7.24
C TYR A 106 1.25 13.34 7.73
N ALA A 107 0.04 12.83 7.88
CA ALA A 107 -1.10 13.57 8.45
C ALA A 107 -0.77 14.07 9.86
N ASP A 108 -0.24 13.20 10.72
CA ASP A 108 0.17 13.54 12.09
C ASP A 108 1.22 14.67 12.11
N LYS A 109 2.20 14.63 11.19
CA LYS A 109 3.28 15.61 11.10
C LYS A 109 2.85 16.93 10.47
N SER A 110 1.88 16.92 9.57
CA SER A 110 1.42 18.08 8.80
C SER A 110 0.20 18.79 9.38
N GLY A 111 -0.26 18.39 10.58
CA GLY A 111 -1.46 18.96 11.19
C GLY A 111 -2.73 18.56 10.47
N GLU A 112 -2.82 17.30 10.05
CA GLU A 112 -3.98 16.71 9.36
C GLU A 112 -4.34 17.41 8.02
N ALA A 113 -3.32 17.88 7.30
CA ALA A 113 -3.51 18.50 5.98
C ALA A 113 -4.01 17.51 4.91
N VAL A 114 -3.81 16.20 5.12
CA VAL A 114 -4.27 15.13 4.24
C VAL A 114 -5.19 14.18 4.97
N VAL A 115 -6.11 13.57 4.22
CA VAL A 115 -7.05 12.55 4.71
C VAL A 115 -7.02 11.35 3.79
N LEU A 116 -7.13 10.16 4.36
CA LEU A 116 -7.30 8.92 3.63
C LEU A 116 -8.73 8.85 3.09
N VAL A 117 -8.87 8.41 1.85
CA VAL A 117 -10.17 8.32 1.17
C VAL A 117 -10.29 7.04 0.36
N GLY A 118 -11.52 6.64 0.08
CA GLY A 118 -11.79 5.43 -0.67
C GLY A 118 -11.48 4.16 0.13
N PRO A 119 -11.45 3.00 -0.54
CA PRO A 119 -11.14 1.75 0.13
C PRO A 119 -9.65 1.62 0.41
N THR A 120 -9.29 0.85 1.42
CA THR A 120 -7.96 0.28 1.51
C THR A 120 -7.85 -0.93 0.58
N PHE A 121 -6.70 -1.10 -0.06
CA PHE A 121 -6.46 -2.17 -1.03
C PHE A 121 -5.47 -3.20 -0.50
N SER A 122 -5.78 -4.47 -0.74
CA SER A 122 -4.90 -5.61 -0.51
C SER A 122 -5.10 -6.66 -1.60
N GLY A 123 -4.24 -7.66 -1.64
CA GLY A 123 -4.32 -8.73 -2.64
C GLY A 123 -4.08 -8.25 -4.08
N GLY A 124 -4.19 -9.15 -5.05
CA GLY A 124 -3.97 -8.82 -6.46
C GLY A 124 -2.65 -8.10 -6.70
N ALA A 125 -2.71 -6.92 -7.30
CA ALA A 125 -1.55 -6.07 -7.58
C ALA A 125 -0.79 -5.64 -6.31
N PHE A 126 -1.47 -5.56 -5.16
CA PHE A 126 -0.86 -5.16 -3.88
C PHE A 126 -0.27 -6.32 -3.07
N GLY A 127 -0.46 -7.57 -3.54
CA GLY A 127 0.06 -8.75 -2.85
C GLY A 127 -0.62 -9.03 -1.52
N ASN A 128 -0.03 -9.97 -0.76
CA ASN A 128 -0.59 -10.46 0.52
C ASN A 128 0.36 -10.09 1.68
N GLY A 129 0.65 -8.81 1.84
CA GLY A 129 1.48 -8.30 2.91
C GLY A 129 2.99 -8.27 2.60
N VAL A 130 3.77 -7.98 3.61
CA VAL A 130 5.21 -7.71 3.54
C VAL A 130 6.02 -8.94 3.94
N GLY A 131 7.04 -9.23 3.16
CA GLY A 131 7.96 -10.34 3.40
C GLY A 131 9.42 -9.97 3.11
N VAL A 132 10.35 -10.85 3.48
CA VAL A 132 11.78 -10.67 3.17
C VAL A 132 12.07 -11.21 1.78
N GLY A 133 12.52 -10.34 0.88
CA GLY A 133 12.98 -10.72 -0.46
C GLY A 133 14.34 -11.41 -0.38
N ILE A 134 14.42 -12.62 -0.92
CA ILE A 134 15.66 -13.40 -1.02
C ILE A 134 15.75 -13.93 -2.44
N ARG A 135 16.96 -13.95 -2.97
CA ARG A 135 17.24 -14.50 -4.29
C ARG A 135 16.71 -15.94 -4.40
N GLN A 136 16.14 -16.28 -5.53
CA GLN A 136 15.58 -17.61 -5.77
C GLN A 136 16.66 -18.69 -5.58
N ALA A 137 16.30 -19.76 -4.88
CA ALA A 137 17.16 -20.90 -4.66
C ALA A 137 17.55 -21.55 -6.00
N SER A 138 18.80 -22.02 -6.10
CA SER A 138 19.33 -22.77 -7.22
C SER A 138 20.29 -23.83 -6.72
N ASP A 139 20.73 -24.75 -7.59
CA ASP A 139 21.69 -25.80 -7.24
C ASP A 139 23.12 -25.30 -7.01
N SER A 140 23.40 -24.03 -7.30
CA SER A 140 24.68 -23.39 -6.98
C SER A 140 24.91 -23.30 -5.46
N ALA A 141 26.18 -23.16 -5.05
CA ALA A 141 26.52 -22.96 -3.63
C ALA A 141 25.84 -21.70 -3.03
N ILE A 142 25.71 -20.63 -3.84
CA ILE A 142 25.01 -19.41 -3.46
C ILE A 142 23.52 -19.67 -3.29
N GLY A 143 22.88 -20.39 -4.21
CA GLY A 143 21.44 -20.71 -4.11
C GLY A 143 21.13 -21.59 -2.91
N LYS A 144 22.00 -22.56 -2.57
CA LYS A 144 21.84 -23.38 -1.34
C LYS A 144 21.96 -22.56 -0.07
N ARG A 145 22.90 -21.59 -0.04
CA ARG A 145 23.03 -20.63 1.06
C ARG A 145 21.76 -19.77 1.20
N ASP A 146 21.25 -19.25 0.09
CA ASP A 146 20.08 -18.38 0.08
C ASP A 146 18.82 -19.15 0.50
N ALA A 147 18.67 -20.41 0.12
CA ALA A 147 17.62 -21.29 0.63
C ALA A 147 17.69 -21.51 2.15
N LYS A 148 18.91 -21.66 2.70
CA LYS A 148 19.11 -21.74 4.16
C LYS A 148 18.72 -20.45 4.85
N ILE A 149 19.12 -19.29 4.31
CA ILE A 149 18.76 -17.96 4.82
C ILE A 149 17.24 -17.80 4.83
N LEU A 150 16.53 -18.17 3.75
CA LEU A 150 15.07 -18.14 3.69
C LEU A 150 14.43 -18.96 4.81
N LYS A 151 14.94 -20.18 5.05
CA LYS A 151 14.45 -21.05 6.13
C LYS A 151 14.66 -20.42 7.50
N ASP A 152 15.82 -19.81 7.73
CA ASP A 152 16.16 -19.17 9.00
C ASP A 152 15.28 -17.94 9.24
N PHE A 153 15.03 -17.10 8.21
CA PHE A 153 14.07 -15.99 8.30
C PHE A 153 12.65 -16.48 8.62
N ASN A 154 12.15 -17.49 7.91
CA ASN A 154 10.81 -18.03 8.19
C ASN A 154 10.69 -18.57 9.63
N LYS A 155 11.74 -19.21 10.15
CA LYS A 155 11.79 -19.67 11.54
C LYS A 155 11.76 -18.49 12.52
N ALA A 156 12.53 -17.42 12.25
CA ALA A 156 12.57 -16.23 13.07
C ALA A 156 11.23 -15.49 13.07
N ILE A 157 10.60 -15.32 11.89
CA ILE A 157 9.28 -14.71 11.74
C ILE A 157 8.23 -15.48 12.55
N ASN A 158 8.20 -16.83 12.42
CA ASN A 158 7.28 -17.67 13.18
C ASN A 158 7.49 -17.55 14.70
N LYS A 159 8.74 -17.46 15.15
CA LYS A 159 9.05 -17.25 16.57
C LYS A 159 8.57 -15.88 17.05
N ALA A 160 8.87 -14.83 16.31
CA ALA A 160 8.46 -13.44 16.62
C ALA A 160 6.93 -13.30 16.65
N ARG A 161 6.23 -13.94 15.70
CA ARG A 161 4.76 -13.99 15.68
C ARG A 161 4.20 -14.68 16.91
N LYS A 162 4.68 -15.89 17.25
CA LYS A 162 4.23 -16.63 18.43
C LYS A 162 4.49 -15.90 19.75
N GLN A 163 5.50 -15.05 19.79
CA GLN A 163 5.85 -14.24 20.97
C GLN A 163 5.14 -12.88 21.00
N GLY A 164 4.27 -12.58 20.02
CA GLY A 164 3.57 -11.29 19.91
C GLY A 164 4.49 -10.11 19.62
N ILE A 165 5.75 -10.35 19.23
CA ILE A 165 6.73 -9.28 18.99
C ILE A 165 6.31 -8.44 17.79
N ILE A 166 5.83 -9.08 16.71
CA ILE A 166 5.42 -8.36 15.49
C ILE A 166 4.23 -7.45 15.80
N SER A 167 3.18 -7.98 16.46
CA SER A 167 2.03 -7.20 16.89
C SER A 167 2.42 -6.03 17.78
N LYS A 168 3.26 -6.26 18.79
CA LYS A 168 3.73 -5.20 19.67
C LYS A 168 4.49 -4.09 18.94
N LEU A 169 5.34 -4.45 17.97
CA LEU A 169 6.07 -3.48 17.16
C LEU A 169 5.14 -2.74 16.20
N ALA A 170 4.19 -3.43 15.57
CA ALA A 170 3.20 -2.82 14.69
C ALA A 170 2.38 -1.76 15.45
N ILE A 171 1.81 -2.11 16.58
CA ILE A 171 1.05 -1.17 17.43
C ILE A 171 1.92 0.03 17.86
N LYS A 172 3.18 -0.24 18.25
CA LYS A 172 4.09 0.83 18.68
C LYS A 172 4.42 1.83 17.58
N HIS A 173 4.62 1.37 16.35
CA HIS A 173 5.15 2.18 15.26
C HIS A 173 4.08 2.65 14.26
N PHE A 174 2.97 1.93 14.12
CA PHE A 174 1.90 2.24 13.18
C PHE A 174 0.58 2.61 13.87
N GLY A 175 0.46 2.45 15.19
CA GLY A 175 -0.75 2.72 15.93
C GLY A 175 -1.82 1.62 15.86
N PHE A 176 -1.61 0.57 15.07
CA PHE A 176 -2.52 -0.57 14.91
C PHE A 176 -1.75 -1.89 14.76
N ASP A 177 -2.45 -3.01 14.96
CA ASP A 177 -1.85 -4.34 14.79
C ASP A 177 -1.85 -4.76 13.31
N ALA A 178 -0.69 -4.68 12.67
CA ALA A 178 -0.46 -5.13 11.30
C ALA A 178 0.15 -6.54 11.23
N SER A 179 0.12 -7.34 12.31
CA SER A 179 0.67 -8.70 12.30
C SER A 179 -0.23 -9.67 11.54
N MET A 180 0.40 -10.51 10.68
CA MET A 180 -0.27 -11.60 9.95
C MET A 180 -0.32 -12.86 10.78
#